data_5c3e4ba32581fbf3b0018702462484b5
#
_entry.id   5c3e4ba32581fbf3b0018702462484b5
#
_cell.length_a   1.000
_cell.length_b   1.000
_cell.length_c   1.000
_cell.angle_alpha   90.00
_cell.angle_beta   90.00
_cell.angle_gamma   90.00
#
_symmetry.space_group_name_H-M   'P 1'
#
loop_
_entity.id
_entity.type
_entity.pdbx_description
1 polymer ?
#
loop_
_entity_poly.entity_id
_entity_poly.type
_entity_poly.pdbx_seq_one_letter_code
_entity_poly.pdbx_strand_id
1 'polypeptide(L)'
;MTNKTLKLVSFILACVMLAVAIATIVCLYVGDGPIVQPAPDDGNGGDGTSNGDTDSSAAANAFGFAIAAAMLLALLLPVFFAHVGTTVATTVLSARQYFCNKNRAVAMLVLNIIQALAYGFLSLVSIVDTPILKPLFHVFFYVTFLLSVAAMVLDILVLKGNKAQQVAQ
;
A
#
# COMPACT_ATOMS: atom_id res chain seq x y z
N MET A 1 -18.22 13.05 21.20
CA MET A 1 -18.40 11.79 20.49
C MET A 1 -18.37 10.66 21.50
N THR A 2 -19.36 9.74 21.48
CA THR A 2 -19.39 8.64 22.46
C THR A 2 -18.32 7.60 22.11
N ASN A 3 -17.79 6.87 23.11
CA ASN A 3 -16.77 5.84 22.88
C ASN A 3 -17.28 4.74 21.91
N LYS A 4 -18.58 4.45 21.94
CA LYS A 4 -19.22 3.48 21.03
C LYS A 4 -19.18 3.97 19.57
N THR A 5 -19.41 5.27 19.34
CA THR A 5 -19.32 5.87 17.99
C THR A 5 -17.89 5.82 17.45
N LEU A 6 -16.88 6.09 18.29
CA LEU A 6 -15.47 5.99 17.89
C LEU A 6 -15.09 4.56 17.46
N LYS A 7 -15.53 3.55 18.22
CA LYS A 7 -15.30 2.13 17.88
C LYS A 7 -15.98 1.74 16.57
N LEU A 8 -17.19 2.25 16.30
CA LEU A 8 -17.91 2.03 15.03
C LEU A 8 -17.14 2.65 13.86
N VAL A 9 -16.70 3.90 14.00
CA VAL A 9 -15.96 4.60 12.94
C VAL A 9 -14.63 3.89 12.66
N SER A 10 -13.91 3.43 13.70
CA SER A 10 -12.69 2.64 13.54
C SER A 10 -12.96 1.33 12.79
N PHE A 11 -14.07 0.64 13.08
CA PHE A 11 -14.46 -0.58 12.37
C PHE A 11 -14.79 -0.31 10.90
N ILE A 12 -15.56 0.75 10.59
CA ILE A 12 -15.87 1.14 9.21
C ILE A 12 -14.59 1.46 8.44
N LEU A 13 -13.68 2.23 9.05
CA LEU A 13 -12.40 2.57 8.42
C LEU A 13 -11.56 1.33 8.12
N ALA A 14 -11.50 0.35 9.04
CA ALA A 14 -10.81 -0.92 8.82
C ALA A 14 -11.42 -1.71 7.65
N CYS A 15 -12.74 -1.70 7.50
CA CYS A 15 -13.43 -2.31 6.35
C CYS A 15 -13.08 -1.59 5.03
N VAL A 16 -12.98 -0.25 5.03
CA VAL A 16 -12.55 0.52 3.86
C VAL A 16 -11.12 0.18 3.48
N MET A 17 -10.21 0.10 4.45
CA MET A 17 -8.82 -0.31 4.20
C MET A 17 -8.74 -1.72 3.61
N LEU A 18 -9.56 -2.66 4.09
CA LEU A 18 -9.64 -4.01 3.54
C LEU A 18 -10.15 -3.99 2.08
N ALA A 19 -11.14 -3.18 1.77
CA ALA A 19 -11.66 -3.02 0.42
C ALA A 19 -10.57 -2.45 -0.53
N VAL A 20 -9.80 -1.46 -0.09
CA VAL A 20 -8.66 -0.90 -0.84
C VAL A 20 -7.58 -1.96 -1.06
N ALA A 21 -7.26 -2.78 -0.04
CA ALA A 21 -6.30 -3.86 -0.17
C ALA A 21 -6.75 -4.90 -1.20
N ILE A 22 -8.01 -5.30 -1.18
CA ILE A 22 -8.59 -6.23 -2.17
C ILE A 22 -8.55 -5.61 -3.57
N ALA A 23 -8.94 -4.34 -3.72
CA ALA A 23 -8.89 -3.64 -5.00
C ALA A 23 -7.45 -3.60 -5.57
N THR A 24 -6.45 -3.36 -4.72
CA THR A 24 -5.03 -3.37 -5.12
C THR A 24 -4.61 -4.75 -5.64
N ILE A 25 -5.03 -5.83 -4.96
CA ILE A 25 -4.76 -7.20 -5.39
C ILE A 25 -5.43 -7.49 -6.74
N VAL A 26 -6.72 -7.14 -6.88
CA VAL A 26 -7.45 -7.33 -8.13
C VAL A 26 -6.75 -6.60 -9.28
N CYS A 27 -6.32 -5.36 -9.08
CA CYS A 27 -5.57 -4.61 -10.09
C CYS A 27 -4.23 -5.25 -10.44
N LEU A 28 -3.58 -5.94 -9.49
CA LEU A 28 -2.34 -6.69 -9.75
C LEU A 28 -2.59 -7.93 -10.63
N TYR A 29 -3.71 -8.63 -10.41
CA TYR A 29 -4.02 -9.88 -11.12
C TYR A 29 -4.74 -9.67 -12.44
N VAL A 30 -5.60 -8.66 -12.55
CA VAL A 30 -6.42 -8.39 -13.75
C VAL A 30 -5.71 -7.44 -14.72
N GLY A 31 -4.79 -6.62 -14.20
CA GLY A 31 -3.98 -5.71 -15.02
C GLY A 31 -2.67 -6.37 -15.46
N ASP A 32 -1.95 -5.70 -16.39
CA ASP A 32 -0.62 -6.12 -16.88
C ASP A 32 0.49 -6.00 -15.81
N GLY A 33 0.14 -6.10 -14.53
CA GLY A 33 1.04 -5.91 -13.39
C GLY A 33 1.34 -4.44 -13.06
N PRO A 34 2.16 -4.17 -12.01
CA PRO A 34 2.46 -2.82 -11.52
C PRO A 34 3.50 -2.07 -12.35
N ILE A 35 4.19 -2.76 -13.26
CA ILE A 35 5.37 -2.25 -13.98
C ILE A 35 4.97 -1.76 -15.37
N VAL A 36 5.49 -0.61 -15.77
CA VAL A 36 5.39 -0.12 -17.16
C VAL A 36 6.34 -0.96 -18.00
N GLN A 37 5.81 -1.68 -18.98
CA GLN A 37 6.66 -2.36 -19.97
C GLN A 37 7.23 -1.30 -20.93
N PRO A 38 8.54 -1.35 -21.27
CA PRO A 38 9.06 -0.52 -22.34
C PRO A 38 8.28 -0.85 -23.60
N ALA A 39 7.87 0.20 -24.33
CA ALA A 39 7.22 0.02 -25.63
C ALA A 39 8.12 -0.87 -26.50
N PRO A 40 7.55 -1.88 -27.18
CA PRO A 40 8.33 -2.60 -28.18
C PRO A 40 8.86 -1.56 -29.16
N ASP A 41 10.15 -1.61 -29.41
CA ASP A 41 10.80 -0.75 -30.42
C ASP A 41 10.13 -1.08 -31.74
N ASP A 42 9.15 -0.25 -32.14
CA ASP A 42 8.50 -0.38 -33.44
C ASP A 42 9.59 -0.05 -34.48
N GLY A 43 10.36 -1.07 -34.82
CA GLY A 43 11.42 -1.02 -35.81
C GLY A 43 10.87 -0.70 -37.22
N ASN A 44 10.10 0.41 -37.31
CA ASN A 44 9.59 0.91 -38.57
C ASN A 44 10.51 1.99 -39.14
N GLY A 45 11.35 1.53 -40.03
CA GLY A 45 11.66 2.25 -41.25
C GLY A 45 12.59 3.45 -41.14
N GLY A 46 13.81 3.20 -41.19
CA GLY A 46 14.80 4.16 -41.66
C GLY A 46 15.87 3.41 -42.42
N ASP A 47 15.70 3.33 -43.72
CA ASP A 47 16.73 2.92 -44.69
C ASP A 47 17.96 3.79 -44.45
N GLY A 48 18.98 3.26 -43.76
CA GLY A 48 20.19 4.02 -43.42
C GLY A 48 21.18 3.13 -42.69
N THR A 49 22.19 2.68 -43.41
CA THR A 49 23.46 2.10 -42.99
C THR A 49 23.78 2.35 -41.50
N SER A 50 23.38 1.47 -40.62
CA SER A 50 23.74 1.53 -39.20
C SER A 50 24.94 0.63 -38.92
N ASN A 51 26.04 1.25 -38.56
CA ASN A 51 27.15 0.62 -37.91
C ASN A 51 26.68 -0.17 -36.67
N GLY A 52 27.18 -1.39 -36.48
CA GLY A 52 26.73 -2.41 -35.53
C GLY A 52 26.86 -2.12 -34.02
N ASP A 53 26.87 -0.85 -33.60
CA ASP A 53 27.01 -0.47 -32.18
C ASP A 53 25.69 -0.13 -31.46
N THR A 54 24.57 0.00 -32.20
CA THR A 54 23.27 0.38 -31.63
C THR A 54 22.54 -0.79 -30.95
N ASP A 55 22.74 -2.02 -31.42
CA ASP A 55 22.06 -3.19 -30.88
C ASP A 55 22.52 -3.58 -29.46
N SER A 56 23.81 -3.31 -29.14
CA SER A 56 24.37 -3.62 -27.83
C SER A 56 23.84 -2.67 -26.72
N SER A 57 23.58 -1.42 -27.07
CA SER A 57 23.07 -0.43 -26.09
C SER A 57 21.58 -0.65 -25.78
N ALA A 58 20.77 -1.01 -26.75
CA ALA A 58 19.37 -1.35 -26.54
C ALA A 58 19.20 -2.60 -25.70
N ALA A 59 19.99 -3.66 -25.94
CA ALA A 59 20.00 -4.88 -25.15
C ALA A 59 20.47 -4.63 -23.71
N ALA A 60 21.49 -3.79 -23.50
CA ALA A 60 21.97 -3.43 -22.17
C ALA A 60 20.93 -2.64 -21.37
N ASN A 61 20.20 -1.70 -22.01
CA ASN A 61 19.13 -0.94 -21.41
C ASN A 61 17.93 -1.83 -21.05
N ALA A 62 17.52 -2.74 -21.91
CA ALA A 62 16.45 -3.71 -21.65
C ALA A 62 16.80 -4.64 -20.48
N PHE A 63 18.05 -5.11 -20.41
CA PHE A 63 18.54 -5.94 -19.32
C PHE A 63 18.59 -5.16 -17.99
N GLY A 64 19.08 -3.93 -18.00
CA GLY A 64 19.07 -3.04 -16.83
C GLY A 64 17.65 -2.78 -16.31
N PHE A 65 16.71 -2.53 -17.21
CA PHE A 65 15.29 -2.37 -16.87
C PHE A 65 14.71 -3.65 -16.26
N ALA A 66 14.98 -4.82 -16.83
CA ALA A 66 14.49 -6.09 -16.31
C ALA A 66 15.00 -6.39 -14.89
N ILE A 67 16.28 -6.11 -14.61
CA ILE A 67 16.83 -6.24 -13.26
C ILE A 67 16.16 -5.26 -12.28
N ALA A 68 16.01 -4.00 -12.64
CA ALA A 68 15.38 -2.99 -11.80
C ALA A 68 13.91 -3.36 -11.52
N ALA A 69 13.18 -3.85 -12.52
CA ALA A 69 11.82 -4.32 -12.39
C ALA A 69 11.71 -5.55 -11.46
N ALA A 70 12.62 -6.51 -11.59
CA ALA A 70 12.67 -7.70 -10.75
C ALA A 70 12.99 -7.34 -9.28
N MET A 71 13.93 -6.43 -9.04
CA MET A 71 14.24 -5.93 -7.70
C MET A 71 13.06 -5.20 -7.06
N LEU A 72 12.37 -4.36 -7.84
CA LEU A 72 11.17 -3.64 -7.38
C LEU A 72 10.06 -4.62 -7.01
N LEU A 73 9.78 -5.62 -7.84
CA LEU A 73 8.80 -6.66 -7.54
C LEU A 73 9.16 -7.47 -6.31
N ALA A 74 10.43 -7.86 -6.14
CA ALA A 74 10.89 -8.58 -4.97
C ALA A 74 10.70 -7.79 -3.67
N LEU A 75 10.77 -6.46 -3.73
CA LEU A 75 10.51 -5.57 -2.60
C LEU A 75 9.03 -5.32 -2.37
N LEU A 76 8.25 -5.15 -3.45
CA LEU A 76 6.82 -4.84 -3.35
C LEU A 76 5.98 -6.05 -2.88
N LEU A 77 6.29 -7.27 -3.35
CA LEU A 77 5.53 -8.47 -2.99
C LEU A 77 5.42 -8.71 -1.48
N PRO A 78 6.52 -8.72 -0.69
CA PRO A 78 6.43 -8.86 0.76
C PRO A 78 5.61 -7.74 1.42
N VAL A 79 5.72 -6.50 0.93
CA VAL A 79 4.96 -5.37 1.46
C VAL A 79 3.47 -5.55 1.19
N PHE A 80 3.08 -6.01 0.00
CA PHE A 80 1.68 -6.30 -0.32
C PHE A 80 1.11 -7.44 0.55
N PHE A 81 1.84 -8.54 0.74
CA PHE A 81 1.39 -9.62 1.61
C PHE A 81 1.29 -9.17 3.07
N ALA A 82 2.27 -8.41 3.57
CA ALA A 82 2.22 -7.82 4.90
C ALA A 82 1.02 -6.87 5.05
N HIS A 83 0.72 -6.06 4.01
CA HIS A 83 -0.44 -5.17 3.99
C HIS A 83 -1.76 -5.95 4.13
N VAL A 84 -1.96 -6.98 3.32
CA VAL A 84 -3.17 -7.81 3.39
C VAL A 84 -3.30 -8.44 4.78
N GLY A 85 -2.24 -9.03 5.29
CA GLY A 85 -2.22 -9.65 6.62
C GLY A 85 -2.54 -8.66 7.74
N THR A 86 -1.90 -7.48 7.73
CA THR A 86 -2.17 -6.43 8.72
C THR A 86 -3.58 -5.86 8.60
N THR A 87 -4.09 -5.68 7.39
CA THR A 87 -5.44 -5.15 7.16
C THR A 87 -6.52 -6.13 7.61
N VAL A 88 -6.35 -7.42 7.34
CA VAL A 88 -7.24 -8.47 7.86
C VAL A 88 -7.18 -8.50 9.39
N ALA A 89 -5.99 -8.47 9.99
CA ALA A 89 -5.82 -8.47 11.43
C ALA A 89 -6.48 -7.24 12.09
N THR A 90 -6.28 -6.03 11.55
CA THR A 90 -6.93 -4.81 12.06
C THR A 90 -8.45 -4.88 11.93
N THR A 91 -8.98 -5.43 10.84
CA THR A 91 -10.43 -5.59 10.65
C THR A 91 -11.01 -6.57 11.67
N VAL A 92 -10.38 -7.71 11.92
CA VAL A 92 -10.82 -8.68 12.93
C VAL A 92 -10.73 -8.10 14.34
N LEU A 93 -9.65 -7.36 14.66
CA LEU A 93 -9.48 -6.74 15.98
C LEU A 93 -10.52 -5.64 16.21
N SER A 94 -10.80 -4.79 15.20
CA SER A 94 -11.80 -3.73 15.30
C SER A 94 -13.22 -4.29 15.40
N ALA A 95 -13.54 -5.38 14.68
CA ALA A 95 -14.79 -6.11 14.84
C ALA A 95 -14.96 -6.63 16.28
N ARG A 96 -13.93 -7.29 16.83
CA ARG A 96 -13.93 -7.78 18.22
C ARG A 96 -14.05 -6.64 19.24
N GLN A 97 -13.44 -5.48 18.96
CA GLN A 97 -13.56 -4.31 19.82
C GLN A 97 -14.97 -3.73 19.80
N TYR A 98 -15.62 -3.70 18.63
CA TYR A 98 -16.97 -3.18 18.48
C TYR A 98 -18.03 -4.14 19.05
N PHE A 99 -18.02 -5.42 18.64
CA PHE A 99 -19.05 -6.39 18.99
C PHE A 99 -18.85 -7.01 20.39
N CYS A 100 -17.61 -7.31 20.78
CA CYS A 100 -17.30 -7.98 22.04
C CYS A 100 -16.85 -7.03 23.14
N ASN A 101 -16.78 -5.71 22.88
CA ASN A 101 -16.31 -4.66 23.79
C ASN A 101 -14.94 -4.95 24.42
N LYS A 102 -14.10 -5.75 23.78
CA LYS A 102 -12.73 -6.05 24.25
C LYS A 102 -11.78 -4.92 23.82
N ASN A 103 -11.02 -4.39 24.77
CA ASN A 103 -10.04 -3.35 24.48
C ASN A 103 -8.86 -3.93 23.68
N ARG A 104 -8.77 -3.61 22.39
CA ARG A 104 -7.71 -4.03 21.46
C ARG A 104 -7.04 -2.84 20.78
N ALA A 105 -7.34 -1.62 21.23
CA ALA A 105 -6.88 -0.40 20.58
C ALA A 105 -5.35 -0.28 20.54
N VAL A 106 -4.61 -0.81 21.51
CA VAL A 106 -3.13 -0.81 21.48
C VAL A 106 -2.60 -1.69 20.35
N ALA A 107 -3.15 -2.90 20.19
CA ALA A 107 -2.71 -3.80 19.11
C ALA A 107 -3.03 -3.21 17.73
N MET A 108 -4.21 -2.60 17.58
CA MET A 108 -4.61 -1.92 16.34
C MET A 108 -3.70 -0.73 16.04
N LEU A 109 -3.39 0.08 17.06
CA LEU A 109 -2.48 1.22 16.92
C LEU A 109 -1.09 0.79 16.43
N VAL A 110 -0.52 -0.27 17.00
CA VAL A 110 0.78 -0.80 16.58
C VAL A 110 0.75 -1.26 15.12
N LEU A 111 -0.29 -2.00 14.72
CA LEU A 111 -0.44 -2.45 13.33
C LEU A 111 -0.59 -1.27 12.35
N ASN A 112 -1.39 -0.26 12.72
CA ASN A 112 -1.59 0.93 11.89
C ASN A 112 -0.32 1.81 11.80
N ILE A 113 0.50 1.87 12.86
CA ILE A 113 1.82 2.54 12.81
C ILE A 113 2.75 1.83 11.83
N ILE A 114 2.87 0.50 11.92
CA ILE A 114 3.71 -0.29 11.01
C ILE A 114 3.26 -0.07 9.56
N GLN A 115 1.96 -0.08 9.33
CA GLN A 115 1.37 0.12 8.01
C GLN A 115 1.61 1.55 7.49
N ALA A 116 1.43 2.57 8.33
CA ALA A 116 1.69 3.97 7.98
C ALA A 116 3.18 4.20 7.64
N LEU A 117 4.11 3.60 8.38
CA LEU A 117 5.54 3.69 8.10
C LEU A 117 5.90 3.04 6.76
N ALA A 118 5.38 1.82 6.50
CA ALA A 118 5.63 1.10 5.25
C ALA A 118 5.10 1.88 4.02
N TYR A 119 3.85 2.33 4.07
CA TYR A 119 3.26 3.08 2.96
C TYR A 119 3.74 4.53 2.88
N GLY A 120 4.13 5.14 3.98
CA GLY A 120 4.81 6.43 3.99
C GLY A 120 6.14 6.35 3.25
N PHE A 121 6.93 5.31 3.50
CA PHE A 121 8.17 5.06 2.78
C PHE A 121 7.93 4.83 1.28
N LEU A 122 6.96 3.97 0.91
CA LEU A 122 6.61 3.73 -0.49
C LEU A 122 6.10 5.00 -1.19
N SER A 123 5.35 5.83 -0.50
CA SER A 123 4.88 7.12 -1.02
C SER A 123 6.04 8.09 -1.27
N LEU A 124 7.05 8.12 -0.40
CA LEU A 124 8.26 8.92 -0.60
C LEU A 124 9.09 8.42 -1.80
N VAL A 125 9.28 7.11 -1.92
CA VAL A 125 9.96 6.51 -3.09
C VAL A 125 9.20 6.83 -4.38
N SER A 126 7.88 6.91 -4.30
CA SER A 126 6.99 7.23 -5.42
C SER A 126 7.11 8.68 -5.92
N ILE A 127 7.57 9.62 -5.06
CA ILE A 127 7.84 11.02 -5.44
C ILE A 127 9.10 11.13 -6.31
N VAL A 128 10.07 10.24 -6.09
CA VAL A 128 11.24 10.12 -6.96
C VAL A 128 10.76 9.46 -8.24
N ASP A 129 10.53 10.27 -9.26
CA ASP A 129 9.96 9.93 -10.57
C ASP A 129 10.52 8.58 -11.09
N THR A 130 9.84 7.51 -10.72
CA THR A 130 10.20 6.16 -11.15
C THR A 130 9.30 5.79 -12.33
N PRO A 131 9.77 5.91 -13.59
CA PRO A 131 8.97 5.59 -14.78
C PRO A 131 8.58 4.11 -14.86
N ILE A 132 9.05 3.31 -13.92
CA ILE A 132 8.86 1.85 -13.89
C ILE A 132 7.48 1.49 -13.32
N LEU A 133 6.93 2.29 -12.40
CA LEU A 133 5.68 1.97 -11.71
C LEU A 133 4.49 2.67 -12.37
N LYS A 134 3.40 1.92 -12.60
CA LYS A 134 2.17 2.51 -13.18
C LYS A 134 1.58 3.56 -12.23
N PRO A 135 1.06 4.71 -12.75
CA PRO A 135 0.51 5.80 -11.94
C PRO A 135 -0.57 5.38 -10.95
N LEU A 136 -1.34 4.35 -11.29
CA LEU A 136 -2.40 3.81 -10.41
C LEU A 136 -1.86 3.33 -9.06
N PHE A 137 -0.65 2.72 -9.04
CA PHE A 137 -0.05 2.22 -7.81
C PHE A 137 0.45 3.35 -6.90
N HIS A 138 0.89 4.47 -7.49
CA HIS A 138 1.22 5.68 -6.71
C HIS A 138 -0.03 6.16 -5.95
N VAL A 139 -1.19 6.21 -6.60
CA VAL A 139 -2.46 6.58 -5.95
C VAL A 139 -2.80 5.61 -4.81
N PHE A 140 -2.65 4.30 -5.01
CA PHE A 140 -2.89 3.31 -3.95
C PHE A 140 -1.97 3.51 -2.74
N PHE A 141 -0.70 3.83 -2.94
CA PHE A 141 0.23 4.09 -1.85
C PHE A 141 -0.19 5.30 -1.02
N TYR A 142 -0.53 6.42 -1.67
CA TYR A 142 -0.99 7.63 -1.00
C TYR A 142 -2.30 7.41 -0.24
N VAL A 143 -3.28 6.79 -0.88
CA VAL A 143 -4.58 6.50 -0.26
C VAL A 143 -4.40 5.59 0.96
N THR A 144 -3.62 4.53 0.84
CA THR A 144 -3.37 3.60 1.95
C THR A 144 -2.61 4.27 3.09
N PHE A 145 -1.64 5.11 2.79
CA PHE A 145 -0.92 5.92 3.79
C PHE A 145 -1.88 6.82 4.57
N LEU A 146 -2.70 7.62 3.87
CA LEU A 146 -3.66 8.52 4.50
C LEU A 146 -4.69 7.77 5.36
N LEU A 147 -5.20 6.64 4.88
CA LEU A 147 -6.13 5.80 5.65
C LEU A 147 -5.47 5.23 6.90
N SER A 148 -4.19 4.80 6.82
CA SER A 148 -3.44 4.28 7.97
C SER A 148 -3.20 5.36 9.03
N VAL A 149 -2.88 6.60 8.61
CA VAL A 149 -2.74 7.74 9.52
C VAL A 149 -4.09 8.08 10.19
N ALA A 150 -5.18 8.09 9.43
CA ALA A 150 -6.51 8.33 9.98
C ALA A 150 -6.92 7.24 11.00
N ALA A 151 -6.63 5.97 10.71
CA ALA A 151 -6.86 4.87 11.63
C ALA A 151 -6.05 5.00 12.91
N MET A 152 -4.78 5.38 12.82
CA MET A 152 -3.91 5.63 13.97
C MET A 152 -4.47 6.73 14.88
N VAL A 153 -4.95 7.84 14.31
CA VAL A 153 -5.57 8.93 15.08
C VAL A 153 -6.83 8.44 15.81
N LEU A 154 -7.67 7.66 15.13
CA LEU A 154 -8.88 7.08 15.75
C LEU A 154 -8.55 6.11 16.89
N ASP A 155 -7.54 5.27 16.74
CA ASP A 155 -7.10 4.36 17.80
C ASP A 155 -6.59 5.11 19.05
N ILE A 156 -5.86 6.21 18.85
CA ILE A 156 -5.44 7.10 19.96
C ILE A 156 -6.66 7.69 20.67
N LEU A 157 -7.67 8.14 19.92
CA LEU A 157 -8.90 8.70 20.52
C LEU A 157 -9.69 7.63 21.29
N VAL A 158 -9.76 6.39 20.75
CA VAL A 158 -10.39 5.25 21.46
C VAL A 158 -9.63 4.93 22.76
N LEU A 159 -8.29 4.94 22.74
CA LEU A 159 -7.47 4.71 23.92
C LEU A 159 -7.71 5.76 24.99
N LYS A 160 -7.77 7.04 24.62
CA LYS A 160 -8.10 8.15 25.54
C LYS A 160 -9.50 7.99 26.14
N GLY A 161 -10.48 7.63 25.30
CA GLY A 161 -11.86 7.39 25.76
C GLY A 161 -11.98 6.22 26.73
N ASN A 162 -11.24 5.13 26.50
CA ASN A 162 -11.21 3.97 27.40
C ASN A 162 -10.58 4.32 28.75
N LYS A 163 -9.47 5.09 28.78
CA LYS A 163 -8.84 5.54 30.03
C LYS A 163 -9.77 6.44 30.85
N ALA A 164 -10.49 7.37 30.21
CA ALA A 164 -11.43 8.24 30.90
C ALA A 164 -12.58 7.47 31.58
N GLN A 165 -13.04 6.38 30.96
CA GLN A 165 -14.08 5.52 31.55
C GLN A 165 -13.57 4.70 32.74
N GLN A 166 -12.30 4.29 32.74
CA GLN A 166 -11.70 3.55 33.86
C GLN A 166 -11.48 4.41 35.11
N VAL A 167 -11.24 5.71 34.93
CA VAL A 167 -11.04 6.66 36.05
C VAL A 167 -12.38 7.09 36.67
N ALA A 168 -13.49 6.97 35.92
CA ALA A 168 -14.83 7.34 36.37
C ALA A 168 -15.58 6.22 37.13
N GLN A 169 -15.01 5.02 37.23
CA GLN A 169 -15.50 3.87 38.00
C GLN A 169 -14.77 3.75 39.31
#